data_da20905155ad33385de83fa740d7d386
#
_entry.id   da20905155ad33385de83fa740d7d386
#
_cell.length_a   1.000
_cell.length_b   1.000
_cell.length_c   1.000
_cell.angle_alpha   90.00
_cell.angle_beta   90.00
_cell.angle_gamma   90.00
#
_symmetry.space_group_name_H-M   'P 1'
#
loop_
_entity.id
_entity.type
_entity.pdbx_description
1 polymer ?
#
loop_
_entity_poly.entity_id
_entity_poly.type
_entity_poly.pdbx_seq_one_letter_code
_entity_poly.pdbx_strand_id
1 'polypeptide(L)'
;MPINVRQLRYAIAAADHRSFHGAARTLGIEQSSLSRHIRTLERVAGVTLFVRTRSGVNITSAGIAFMHSARSIVAQSDRMISASRSAGKGHSGMIAVGHNSAMSAGHLRTAVIDWNTRNPETEIKAIEGNRSILHAGLRAGSIDFVVLPSQINYDDMKQALLWREPMMV
;
A
#
# COMPACT_ATOMS: atom_id res chain seq x y z
N MET A 1 -23.91 -11.53 -3.22
CA MET A 1 -22.70 -12.25 -2.78
C MET A 1 -21.73 -11.19 -2.27
N PRO A 2 -21.10 -11.30 -1.08
CA PRO A 2 -20.22 -10.27 -0.55
C PRO A 2 -18.90 -10.23 -1.33
N ILE A 3 -18.27 -9.03 -1.38
CA ILE A 3 -16.92 -8.84 -1.91
C ILE A 3 -15.93 -9.52 -0.96
N ASN A 4 -14.94 -10.21 -1.52
CA ASN A 4 -13.86 -10.82 -0.73
C ASN A 4 -12.48 -10.23 -1.09
N VAL A 5 -11.52 -10.32 -0.17
CA VAL A 5 -10.17 -9.73 -0.32
C VAL A 5 -9.44 -10.28 -1.56
N ARG A 6 -9.67 -11.53 -1.94
CA ARG A 6 -9.06 -12.12 -3.15
C ARG A 6 -9.52 -11.40 -4.42
N GLN A 7 -10.83 -11.06 -4.51
CA GLN A 7 -11.34 -10.29 -5.65
C GLN A 7 -10.74 -8.90 -5.71
N LEU A 8 -10.52 -8.25 -4.55
CA LEU A 8 -9.82 -6.95 -4.49
C LEU A 8 -8.39 -7.06 -4.99
N ARG A 9 -7.63 -8.10 -4.58
CA ARG A 9 -6.27 -8.36 -5.08
C ARG A 9 -6.25 -8.55 -6.59
N TYR A 10 -7.22 -9.27 -7.15
CA TYR A 10 -7.36 -9.49 -8.58
C TYR A 10 -7.62 -8.20 -9.34
N ALA A 11 -8.48 -7.34 -8.81
CA ALA A 11 -8.77 -6.04 -9.40
C ALA A 11 -7.54 -5.11 -9.35
N ILE A 12 -6.83 -5.07 -8.24
CA ILE A 12 -5.58 -4.30 -8.09
C ILE A 12 -4.53 -4.76 -9.12
N ALA A 13 -4.29 -6.07 -9.23
CA ALA A 13 -3.35 -6.61 -10.20
C ALA A 13 -3.75 -6.25 -11.65
N ALA A 14 -5.04 -6.32 -11.98
CA ALA A 14 -5.54 -5.94 -13.31
C ALA A 14 -5.29 -4.45 -13.61
N ALA A 15 -5.46 -3.58 -12.61
CA ALA A 15 -5.20 -2.15 -12.72
C ALA A 15 -3.70 -1.85 -12.92
N ASP A 16 -2.83 -2.50 -12.13
CA ASP A 16 -1.38 -2.29 -12.17
C ASP A 16 -0.76 -2.75 -13.49
N HIS A 17 -1.19 -3.90 -13.98
CA HIS A 17 -0.70 -4.46 -15.24
C HIS A 17 -1.33 -3.84 -16.49
N ARG A 18 -2.43 -3.10 -16.37
CA ARG A 18 -3.25 -2.62 -17.50
C ARG A 18 -3.58 -3.73 -18.53
N SER A 19 -3.60 -4.98 -18.07
CA SER A 19 -3.76 -6.19 -18.89
C SER A 19 -4.28 -7.34 -18.04
N PHE A 20 -5.41 -7.91 -18.42
CA PHE A 20 -5.91 -9.11 -17.75
C PHE A 20 -5.01 -10.33 -17.95
N HIS A 21 -4.36 -10.44 -19.11
CA HIS A 21 -3.40 -11.51 -19.34
C HIS A 21 -2.15 -11.36 -18.47
N GLY A 22 -1.57 -10.15 -18.41
CA GLY A 22 -0.41 -9.86 -17.55
C GLY A 22 -0.70 -10.09 -16.07
N ALA A 23 -1.84 -9.59 -15.59
CA ALA A 23 -2.28 -9.79 -14.21
C ALA A 23 -2.51 -11.28 -13.88
N ALA A 24 -3.16 -12.03 -14.77
CA ALA A 24 -3.42 -13.45 -14.57
C ALA A 24 -2.13 -14.26 -14.47
N ARG A 25 -1.15 -13.96 -15.32
CA ARG A 25 0.18 -14.58 -15.28
C ARG A 25 0.90 -14.32 -13.95
N THR A 26 0.90 -13.08 -13.46
CA THR A 26 1.50 -12.71 -12.18
C THR A 26 0.80 -13.38 -11.00
N LEU A 27 -0.52 -13.55 -11.09
CA LEU A 27 -1.33 -14.20 -10.06
C LEU A 27 -1.30 -15.74 -10.13
N GLY A 28 -0.70 -16.34 -11.16
CA GLY A 28 -0.67 -17.79 -11.36
C GLY A 28 -2.03 -18.41 -11.63
N ILE A 29 -2.94 -17.68 -12.31
CA ILE A 29 -4.30 -18.15 -12.62
C ILE A 29 -4.62 -17.98 -14.11
N GLU A 30 -5.67 -18.68 -14.57
CA GLU A 30 -6.20 -18.52 -15.91
C GLU A 30 -6.83 -17.12 -16.11
N GLN A 31 -6.58 -16.50 -17.26
CA GLN A 31 -7.14 -15.18 -17.60
C GLN A 31 -8.68 -15.19 -17.64
N SER A 32 -9.28 -16.29 -18.05
CA SER A 32 -10.73 -16.51 -18.02
C SER A 32 -11.29 -16.45 -16.60
N SER A 33 -10.58 -17.03 -15.63
CA SER A 33 -10.91 -17.01 -14.21
C SER A 33 -10.82 -15.58 -13.66
N LEU A 34 -9.71 -14.86 -13.93
CA LEU A 34 -9.54 -13.45 -13.54
C LEU A 34 -10.70 -12.61 -14.08
N SER A 35 -11.00 -12.73 -15.37
CA SER A 35 -12.07 -11.98 -16.04
C SER A 35 -13.44 -12.23 -15.40
N ARG A 36 -13.73 -13.47 -15.00
CA ARG A 36 -14.96 -13.84 -14.29
C ARG A 36 -15.04 -13.17 -12.90
N HIS A 37 -13.93 -13.18 -12.15
CA HIS A 37 -13.87 -12.54 -10.84
C HIS A 37 -14.07 -11.02 -10.93
N ILE A 38 -13.47 -10.37 -11.92
CA ILE A 38 -13.66 -8.92 -12.17
C ILE A 38 -15.13 -8.62 -12.50
N ARG A 39 -15.75 -9.35 -13.43
CA ARG A 39 -17.18 -9.16 -13.75
C ARG A 39 -18.10 -9.36 -12.54
N THR A 40 -17.78 -10.35 -11.68
CA THR A 40 -18.54 -10.55 -10.45
C THR A 40 -18.38 -9.38 -9.50
N LEU A 41 -17.15 -8.84 -9.38
CA LEU A 41 -16.87 -7.67 -8.55
C LEU A 41 -17.61 -6.43 -9.05
N GLU A 42 -17.57 -6.15 -10.37
CA GLU A 42 -18.29 -5.05 -11.00
C GLU A 42 -19.81 -5.15 -10.81
N ARG A 43 -20.35 -6.36 -10.94
CA ARG A 43 -21.78 -6.61 -10.69
C ARG A 43 -22.18 -6.33 -9.24
N VAL A 44 -21.35 -6.74 -8.28
CA VAL A 44 -21.60 -6.49 -6.84
C VAL A 44 -21.43 -5.02 -6.51
N ALA A 45 -20.43 -4.35 -7.09
CA ALA A 45 -20.20 -2.92 -6.92
C ALA A 45 -21.25 -2.04 -7.65
N GLY A 46 -21.98 -2.60 -8.60
CA GLY A 46 -22.96 -1.87 -9.41
C GLY A 46 -22.33 -0.90 -10.42
N VAL A 47 -21.04 -0.98 -10.66
CA VAL A 47 -20.30 -0.08 -11.55
C VAL A 47 -19.26 -0.83 -12.38
N THR A 48 -18.98 -0.34 -13.59
CA THR A 48 -17.88 -0.82 -14.42
C THR A 48 -16.57 -0.23 -13.90
N LEU A 49 -15.61 -1.09 -13.54
CA LEU A 49 -14.30 -0.69 -13.05
C LEU A 49 -13.25 -0.59 -14.17
N PHE A 50 -13.43 -1.41 -15.22
CA PHE A 50 -12.48 -1.52 -16.32
C PHE A 50 -13.17 -1.44 -17.67
N VAL A 51 -12.54 -0.78 -18.63
CA VAL A 51 -12.90 -0.78 -20.05
C VAL A 51 -11.79 -1.41 -20.89
N ARG A 52 -12.18 -2.24 -21.85
CA ARG A 52 -11.26 -2.83 -22.81
C ARG A 52 -11.02 -1.85 -23.94
N THR A 53 -9.78 -1.63 -24.29
CA THR A 53 -9.37 -0.81 -25.43
C THR A 53 -8.44 -1.61 -26.34
N ARG A 54 -8.12 -1.06 -27.52
CA ARG A 54 -7.14 -1.68 -28.42
C ARG A 54 -5.74 -1.78 -27.79
N SER A 55 -5.40 -0.88 -26.87
CA SER A 55 -4.13 -0.83 -26.15
C SER A 55 -4.13 -1.64 -24.84
N GLY A 56 -5.20 -2.36 -24.51
CA GLY A 56 -5.29 -3.16 -23.29
C GLY A 56 -6.51 -2.86 -22.43
N VAL A 57 -6.32 -2.78 -21.13
CA VAL A 57 -7.38 -2.54 -20.15
C VAL A 57 -7.14 -1.20 -19.46
N ASN A 58 -8.09 -0.29 -19.53
CA ASN A 58 -8.07 0.99 -18.83
C ASN A 58 -9.03 0.97 -17.65
N ILE A 59 -8.66 1.69 -16.59
CA ILE A 59 -9.49 1.87 -15.41
C ILE A 59 -10.46 3.03 -15.64
N THR A 60 -11.73 2.89 -15.21
CA THR A 60 -12.73 3.96 -15.23
C THR A 60 -12.53 4.93 -14.07
N SER A 61 -13.20 6.09 -14.08
CA SER A 61 -13.22 7.02 -12.94
C SER A 61 -13.76 6.35 -11.67
N ALA A 62 -14.83 5.54 -11.78
CA ALA A 62 -15.35 4.73 -10.68
C ALA A 62 -14.32 3.68 -10.23
N GLY A 63 -13.60 3.08 -11.17
CA GLY A 63 -12.50 2.15 -10.90
C GLY A 63 -11.37 2.78 -10.12
N ILE A 64 -10.96 4.01 -10.43
CA ILE A 64 -9.91 4.73 -9.69
C ILE A 64 -10.29 4.88 -8.21
N ALA A 65 -11.51 5.38 -7.94
CA ALA A 65 -12.01 5.52 -6.57
C ALA A 65 -12.11 4.16 -5.86
N PHE A 66 -12.61 3.14 -6.56
CA PHE A 66 -12.70 1.78 -6.04
C PHE A 66 -11.31 1.20 -5.69
N MET A 67 -10.31 1.37 -6.57
CA MET A 67 -8.95 0.84 -6.33
C MET A 67 -8.28 1.51 -5.14
N HIS A 68 -8.53 2.80 -4.90
CA HIS A 68 -8.03 3.48 -3.70
C HIS A 68 -8.50 2.76 -2.42
N SER A 69 -9.81 2.52 -2.32
CA SER A 69 -10.40 1.80 -1.17
C SER A 69 -9.97 0.33 -1.13
N ALA A 70 -9.91 -0.34 -2.28
CA ALA A 70 -9.49 -1.74 -2.38
C ALA A 70 -8.07 -1.98 -1.87
N ARG A 71 -7.13 -1.09 -2.22
CA ARG A 71 -5.73 -1.16 -1.72
C ARG A 71 -5.67 -1.00 -0.20
N SER A 72 -6.45 -0.07 0.36
CA SER A 72 -6.55 0.13 1.80
C SER A 72 -7.05 -1.13 2.52
N ILE A 73 -8.14 -1.74 2.04
CA ILE A 73 -8.72 -2.95 2.64
C ILE A 73 -7.74 -4.12 2.57
N VAL A 74 -7.07 -4.31 1.43
CA VAL A 74 -6.06 -5.37 1.27
C VAL A 74 -4.91 -5.17 2.25
N ALA A 75 -4.37 -3.95 2.35
CA ALA A 75 -3.30 -3.62 3.28
C ALA A 75 -3.70 -3.86 4.74
N GLN A 76 -4.91 -3.46 5.13
CA GLN A 76 -5.43 -3.72 6.48
C GLN A 76 -5.60 -5.21 6.76
N SER A 77 -6.09 -5.98 5.79
CA SER A 77 -6.21 -7.45 5.90
C SER A 77 -4.84 -8.11 6.12
N ASP A 78 -3.83 -7.68 5.38
CA ASP A 78 -2.46 -8.22 5.52
C ASP A 78 -1.85 -7.90 6.88
N ARG A 79 -2.08 -6.68 7.39
CA ARG A 79 -1.64 -6.30 8.72
C ARG A 79 -2.33 -7.09 9.82
N MET A 80 -3.63 -7.28 9.71
CA MET A 80 -4.37 -8.08 10.68
C MET A 80 -3.79 -9.49 10.80
N ILE A 81 -3.49 -10.12 9.66
CA ILE A 81 -2.88 -11.45 9.62
C ILE A 81 -1.47 -11.42 10.20
N SER A 82 -0.66 -10.41 9.84
CA SER A 82 0.71 -10.26 10.35
C SER A 82 0.72 -10.03 11.86
N ALA A 83 -0.10 -9.10 12.36
CA ALA A 83 -0.22 -8.82 13.78
C ALA A 83 -0.68 -10.04 14.59
N SER A 84 -1.66 -10.79 14.06
CA SER A 84 -2.13 -12.03 14.70
C SER A 84 -1.04 -13.09 14.77
N ARG A 85 -0.24 -13.24 13.71
CA ARG A 85 0.90 -14.19 13.68
C ARG A 85 1.99 -13.78 14.67
N SER A 86 2.29 -12.49 14.76
CA SER A 86 3.30 -11.94 15.70
C SER A 86 2.84 -12.14 17.14
N ALA A 87 1.60 -11.82 17.46
CA ALA A 87 1.02 -12.04 18.78
C ALA A 87 1.04 -13.54 19.18
N GLY A 88 0.71 -14.43 18.24
CA GLY A 88 0.72 -15.87 18.48
C GLY A 88 2.12 -16.47 18.70
N LYS A 89 3.19 -15.78 18.25
CA LYS A 89 4.59 -16.19 18.43
C LYS A 89 5.28 -15.50 19.61
N GLY A 90 4.59 -14.60 20.33
CA GLY A 90 5.21 -13.77 21.38
C GLY A 90 6.24 -12.76 20.83
N HIS A 91 6.23 -12.51 19.51
CA HIS A 91 7.20 -11.64 18.84
C HIS A 91 6.57 -10.29 18.50
N SER A 92 7.39 -9.26 18.47
CA SER A 92 7.02 -7.91 18.08
C SER A 92 6.61 -7.83 16.61
N GLY A 93 5.75 -6.86 16.27
CA GLY A 93 5.15 -6.72 14.96
C GLY A 93 6.05 -6.06 13.90
N MET A 94 5.45 -5.69 12.77
CA MET A 94 6.08 -4.93 11.70
C MET A 94 5.67 -3.46 11.81
N ILE A 95 6.64 -2.56 11.66
CA ILE A 95 6.44 -1.10 11.57
C ILE A 95 6.70 -0.67 10.12
N ALA A 96 5.71 -0.08 9.47
CA ALA A 96 5.82 0.47 8.13
C ALA A 96 6.19 1.96 8.18
N VAL A 97 7.39 2.30 7.71
CA VAL A 97 7.92 3.67 7.69
C VAL A 97 7.92 4.22 6.27
N GLY A 98 7.14 5.27 6.03
CA GLY A 98 7.17 6.00 4.76
C GLY A 98 8.25 7.07 4.75
N HIS A 99 8.97 7.20 3.65
CA HIS A 99 9.96 8.27 3.46
C HIS A 99 10.06 8.68 1.98
N ASN A 100 10.59 9.86 1.71
CA ASN A 100 10.97 10.24 0.35
C ASN A 100 12.44 9.88 0.07
N SER A 101 12.85 9.92 -1.21
CA SER A 101 14.20 9.56 -1.66
C SER A 101 15.31 10.34 -0.94
N ALA A 102 15.08 11.62 -0.63
CA ALA A 102 16.05 12.47 0.05
C ALA A 102 16.36 12.00 1.49
N MET A 103 15.48 11.19 2.07
CA MET A 103 15.59 10.68 3.44
C MET A 103 16.14 9.24 3.52
N SER A 104 16.45 8.61 2.38
CA SER A 104 16.95 7.23 2.33
C SER A 104 18.38 7.07 2.86
N ALA A 105 19.11 8.16 2.98
CA ALA A 105 20.45 8.22 3.56
C ALA A 105 20.45 9.04 4.88
N GLY A 106 21.57 9.08 5.60
CA GLY A 106 21.73 9.94 6.77
C GLY A 106 20.99 9.43 8.02
N HIS A 107 20.38 10.37 8.76
CA HIS A 107 19.82 10.12 10.10
C HIS A 107 18.74 9.04 10.13
N LEU A 108 17.85 8.99 9.13
CA LEU A 108 16.79 7.98 9.08
C LEU A 108 17.40 6.56 8.95
N ARG A 109 18.36 6.39 8.04
CA ARG A 109 19.04 5.10 7.87
C ARG A 109 19.74 4.64 9.15
N THR A 110 20.46 5.57 9.80
CA THR A 110 21.13 5.28 11.07
C THR A 110 20.14 4.89 12.16
N ALA A 111 19.03 5.61 12.27
CA ALA A 111 17.98 5.32 13.25
C ALA A 111 17.33 3.94 13.01
N VAL A 112 17.09 3.57 11.75
CA VAL A 112 16.55 2.24 11.40
C VAL A 112 17.54 1.12 11.74
N ILE A 113 18.83 1.30 11.46
CA ILE A 113 19.88 0.32 11.80
C ILE A 113 20.00 0.16 13.32
N ASP A 114 20.02 1.27 14.05
CA ASP A 114 20.10 1.26 15.53
C ASP A 114 18.86 0.59 16.14
N TRP A 115 17.67 0.92 15.62
CA TRP A 115 16.43 0.27 16.04
C TRP A 115 16.45 -1.24 15.82
N ASN A 116 16.82 -1.70 14.61
CA ASN A 116 16.89 -3.13 14.29
C ASN A 116 17.88 -3.89 15.18
N THR A 117 18.99 -3.23 15.53
CA THR A 117 19.98 -3.82 16.43
C THR A 117 19.43 -4.01 17.85
N ARG A 118 18.65 -3.03 18.34
CA ARG A 118 18.07 -3.07 19.71
C ARG A 118 16.77 -3.89 19.78
N ASN A 119 16.06 -4.01 18.66
CA ASN A 119 14.76 -4.67 18.59
C ASN A 119 14.72 -5.69 17.44
N PRO A 120 15.52 -6.77 17.50
CA PRO A 120 15.66 -7.75 16.41
C PRO A 120 14.33 -8.46 16.07
N GLU A 121 13.39 -8.45 16.99
CA GLU A 121 12.05 -9.05 16.83
C GLU A 121 11.05 -8.15 16.12
N THR A 122 11.41 -6.89 15.84
CA THR A 122 10.53 -5.92 15.16
C THR A 122 11.03 -5.64 13.76
N GLU A 123 10.27 -6.03 12.75
CA GLU A 123 10.59 -5.74 11.35
C GLU A 123 10.24 -4.27 11.03
N ILE A 124 11.20 -3.50 10.51
CA ILE A 124 10.93 -2.20 9.90
C ILE A 124 10.83 -2.37 8.39
N LYS A 125 9.66 -2.04 7.84
CA LYS A 125 9.42 -1.98 6.39
C LYS A 125 9.51 -0.53 5.93
N ALA A 126 10.60 -0.17 5.25
CA ALA A 126 10.74 1.13 4.61
C ALA A 126 9.92 1.18 3.30
N ILE A 127 9.17 2.26 3.11
CA ILE A 127 8.32 2.50 1.93
C ILE A 127 8.70 3.86 1.35
N GLU A 128 9.34 3.84 0.20
CA GLU A 128 9.69 5.07 -0.52
C GLU A 128 8.51 5.56 -1.35
N GLY A 129 8.27 6.87 -1.36
CA GLY A 129 7.22 7.46 -2.16
C GLY A 129 7.23 8.98 -2.15
N ASN A 130 6.45 9.56 -3.06
CA ASN A 130 6.15 10.98 -3.00
C ASN A 130 5.13 11.29 -1.88
N ARG A 131 5.00 12.56 -1.54
CA ARG A 131 4.12 13.04 -0.47
C ARG A 131 2.68 12.50 -0.57
N SER A 132 2.08 12.50 -1.77
CA SER A 132 0.70 12.07 -1.97
C SER A 132 0.54 10.58 -1.70
N ILE A 133 1.48 9.74 -2.15
CA ILE A 133 1.51 8.29 -1.92
C ILE A 133 1.68 8.01 -0.43
N LEU A 134 2.63 8.68 0.22
CA LEU A 134 2.92 8.48 1.64
C LEU A 134 1.74 8.90 2.53
N HIS A 135 1.13 10.05 2.22
CA HIS A 135 -0.04 10.54 2.93
C HIS A 135 -1.26 9.61 2.74
N ALA A 136 -1.51 9.15 1.51
CA ALA A 136 -2.55 8.16 1.26
C ALA A 136 -2.29 6.85 2.01
N GLY A 137 -1.05 6.39 2.07
CA GLY A 137 -0.64 5.21 2.82
C GLY A 137 -0.86 5.36 4.33
N LEU A 138 -0.55 6.53 4.90
CA LEU A 138 -0.79 6.84 6.31
C LEU A 138 -2.29 6.83 6.64
N ARG A 139 -3.13 7.51 5.83
CA ARG A 139 -4.60 7.49 5.99
C ARG A 139 -5.22 6.11 5.79
N ALA A 140 -4.70 5.35 4.84
CA ALA A 140 -5.12 3.97 4.61
C ALA A 140 -4.64 3.01 5.70
N GLY A 141 -3.79 3.51 6.60
CA GLY A 141 -3.15 2.68 7.59
C GLY A 141 -2.19 1.64 6.97
N SER A 142 -1.67 1.79 5.76
CA SER A 142 -0.62 0.95 5.15
C SER A 142 0.79 1.41 5.50
N ILE A 143 0.90 2.59 6.10
CA ILE A 143 2.09 3.18 6.67
C ILE A 143 1.76 3.61 8.09
N ASP A 144 2.63 3.31 9.05
CA ASP A 144 2.41 3.64 10.46
C ASP A 144 2.86 5.06 10.79
N PHE A 145 4.00 5.49 10.22
CA PHE A 145 4.44 6.87 10.27
C PHE A 145 5.28 7.24 9.04
N VAL A 146 5.36 8.54 8.77
CA VAL A 146 6.07 9.08 7.61
C VAL A 146 7.11 10.09 8.09
N VAL A 147 8.31 10.01 7.52
CA VAL A 147 9.39 10.97 7.73
C VAL A 147 9.55 11.83 6.48
N LEU A 148 9.39 13.14 6.61
CA LEU A 148 9.45 14.10 5.50
C LEU A 148 10.34 15.31 5.85
N PRO A 149 11.01 15.95 4.86
CA PRO A 149 11.95 17.03 5.08
C PRO A 149 11.29 18.41 5.27
N SER A 150 10.04 18.48 5.70
CA SER A 150 9.38 19.77 5.96
C SER A 150 8.22 19.64 6.92
N GLN A 151 7.91 20.72 7.63
CA GLN A 151 6.69 20.82 8.41
C GLN A 151 5.48 20.94 7.46
N ILE A 152 4.52 20.07 7.63
CA ILE A 152 3.25 20.11 6.92
C ILE A 152 2.18 19.96 7.99
N ASN A 153 1.38 20.97 8.19
CA ASN A 153 0.26 20.86 9.11
C ASN A 153 -0.86 20.04 8.43
N TYR A 154 -1.09 18.87 8.97
CA TYR A 154 -2.29 18.10 8.74
C TYR A 154 -3.08 18.10 10.05
N ASP A 155 -4.28 18.65 10.04
CA ASP A 155 -5.11 18.81 11.24
C ASP A 155 -5.51 17.48 11.90
N ASP A 156 -5.46 16.40 11.12
CA ASP A 156 -5.84 15.04 11.52
C ASP A 156 -4.66 14.12 11.89
N MET A 157 -3.43 14.66 11.95
CA MET A 157 -2.22 13.86 12.20
C MET A 157 -1.33 14.46 13.28
N LYS A 158 -0.78 13.62 14.15
CA LYS A 158 0.25 14.03 15.09
C LYS A 158 1.58 14.21 14.36
N GLN A 159 2.27 15.29 14.68
CA GLN A 159 3.57 15.63 14.08
C GLN A 159 4.60 15.90 15.16
N ALA A 160 5.85 15.53 14.88
CA ALA A 160 6.99 15.81 15.73
C ALA A 160 8.21 16.16 14.89
N LEU A 161 8.99 17.15 15.33
CA LEU A 161 10.30 17.43 14.77
C LEU A 161 11.28 16.39 15.26
N LEU A 162 11.91 15.64 14.33
CA LEU A 162 12.89 14.61 14.67
C LEU A 162 14.31 15.18 14.72
N TRP A 163 14.72 15.93 13.69
CA TRP A 163 16.04 16.60 13.63
C TRP A 163 16.01 17.81 12.68
N ARG A 164 17.09 18.57 12.67
CA ARG A 164 17.30 19.67 11.73
C ARG A 164 18.55 19.40 10.93
N GLU A 165 18.47 19.56 9.61
CA GLU A 165 19.62 19.47 8.70
C GLU A 165 19.86 20.85 8.09
N PRO A 166 21.11 21.39 8.14
CA PRO A 166 21.42 22.61 7.42
C PRO A 166 21.40 22.34 5.92
N MET A 167 20.70 23.18 5.15
CA MET A 167 20.85 23.18 3.70
C MET A 167 22.15 23.89 3.34
N MET A 168 23.03 23.16 2.64
CA MET A 168 24.21 23.78 2.02
C MET A 168 23.81 24.21 0.60
N VAL A 169 24.06 25.46 0.27
CA VAL A 169 23.87 26.08 -1.05
C VAL A 169 25.19 26.08 -1.79
#